data_d8b9c2b2fb2cd86eff7c3d16d7b3e3b6
#
_entry.id   d8b9c2b2fb2cd86eff7c3d16d7b3e3b6
#
_cell.length_a   1.000
_cell.length_b   1.000
_cell.length_c   1.000
_cell.angle_alpha   90.00
_cell.angle_beta   90.00
_cell.angle_gamma   90.00
#
_symmetry.space_group_name_H-M   'P 1'
#
loop_
_entity.id
_entity.type
_entity.pdbx_description
1 polymer ?
#
loop_
_entity_poly.entity_id
_entity_poly.type
_entity_poly.pdbx_seq_one_letter_code
_entity_poly.pdbx_strand_id
1 'polypeptide(L)'
;MEYFVHDSAVIDNGATIGKGSKIWHFSHIMSPCMIGERCNIGQNVVVSPNVVLGNNVKVQNNVSIYTGVVCEDDVFLGPSMVFTNIVNPRSAIIRKEEYVKTVVSKGASIGANATIVCGNNIGSFAL
;
A
#
# COMPACT_ATOMS: atom_id res chain seq x y z
N MET A 1 16.32 14.70 7.17
CA MET A 1 15.27 13.81 6.70
C MET A 1 14.89 12.86 7.82
N GLU A 2 13.62 12.78 8.17
CA GLU A 2 13.18 11.99 9.32
C GLU A 2 12.80 10.55 8.97
N TYR A 3 12.89 10.18 7.72
CA TYR A 3 12.64 8.83 7.25
C TYR A 3 13.82 8.38 6.37
N PHE A 4 13.94 7.05 6.20
CA PHE A 4 14.99 6.46 5.38
C PHE A 4 14.45 6.03 4.02
N VAL A 5 15.19 6.34 2.96
CA VAL A 5 14.90 5.88 1.60
C VAL A 5 16.17 5.30 1.01
N HIS A 6 16.13 4.03 0.61
CA HIS A 6 17.28 3.42 -0.08
C HIS A 6 17.51 4.11 -1.42
N ASP A 7 18.76 4.19 -1.85
CA ASP A 7 19.16 4.91 -3.07
C ASP A 7 18.42 4.42 -4.33
N SER A 8 18.07 3.15 -4.38
CA SER A 8 17.36 2.58 -5.54
C SER A 8 15.86 2.84 -5.55
N ALA A 9 15.28 3.32 -4.46
CA ALA A 9 13.86 3.62 -4.38
C ALA A 9 13.56 4.98 -5.02
N VAL A 10 12.38 5.11 -5.59
CA VAL A 10 11.92 6.35 -6.22
C VAL A 10 10.74 6.90 -5.43
N ILE A 11 10.87 8.13 -4.97
CA ILE A 11 9.80 8.86 -4.27
C ILE A 11 9.39 10.02 -5.14
N ASP A 12 8.15 10.02 -5.61
CA ASP A 12 7.64 11.13 -6.41
C ASP A 12 7.43 12.37 -5.54
N ASN A 13 7.63 13.55 -6.11
CA ASN A 13 7.35 14.80 -5.40
C ASN A 13 5.89 14.85 -4.99
N GLY A 14 5.63 15.27 -3.75
CA GLY A 14 4.29 15.37 -3.22
C GLY A 14 3.83 14.17 -2.42
N ALA A 15 4.60 13.10 -2.39
CA ALA A 15 4.34 12.00 -1.45
C ALA A 15 4.69 12.45 -0.03
N THR A 16 3.82 12.13 0.93
CA THR A 16 4.04 12.45 2.34
C THR A 16 4.45 11.17 3.08
N ILE A 17 5.60 11.22 3.74
CA ILE A 17 6.15 10.07 4.45
C ILE A 17 6.46 10.50 5.88
N GLY A 18 5.90 9.79 6.85
CA GLY A 18 6.04 10.10 8.25
C GLY A 18 7.39 9.72 8.85
N LYS A 19 7.67 10.28 10.01
CA LYS A 19 8.91 10.09 10.77
C LYS A 19 9.15 8.61 11.08
N GLY A 20 10.38 8.18 10.92
CA GLY A 20 10.81 6.83 11.27
C GLY A 20 10.44 5.75 10.25
N SER A 21 9.78 6.11 9.17
CA SER A 21 9.47 5.17 8.11
C SER A 21 10.71 4.82 7.29
N LYS A 22 10.73 3.61 6.74
CA LYS A 22 11.85 3.10 5.94
C LYS A 22 11.32 2.57 4.62
N ILE A 23 11.97 2.96 3.53
CA ILE A 23 11.62 2.54 2.18
C ILE A 23 12.83 1.87 1.56
N TRP A 24 12.67 0.61 1.19
CA TRP A 24 13.77 -0.24 0.78
C TRP A 24 13.93 -0.32 -0.75
N HIS A 25 14.73 -1.25 -1.22
CA HIS A 25 15.22 -1.34 -2.60
C HIS A 25 14.10 -1.40 -3.63
N PHE A 26 14.26 -0.65 -4.70
CA PHE A 26 13.44 -0.72 -5.92
C PHE A 26 11.95 -0.42 -5.71
N SER A 27 11.59 0.17 -4.60
CA SER A 27 10.19 0.57 -4.36
C SER A 27 9.91 1.92 -5.01
N HIS A 28 8.68 2.09 -5.47
CA HIS A 28 8.23 3.34 -6.07
C HIS A 28 7.02 3.87 -5.30
N ILE A 29 7.20 5.04 -4.70
CA ILE A 29 6.15 5.72 -3.95
C ILE A 29 5.64 6.86 -4.82
N MET A 30 4.43 6.69 -5.33
CA MET A 30 3.83 7.67 -6.24
C MET A 30 3.07 8.74 -5.46
N SER A 31 2.80 9.87 -6.10
CA SER A 31 2.11 10.96 -5.45
C SER A 31 0.78 11.28 -6.12
N PRO A 32 -0.17 11.87 -5.39
CA PRO A 32 -0.12 12.08 -3.95
C PRO A 32 -0.42 10.79 -3.18
N CYS A 33 0.30 10.55 -2.10
CA CYS A 33 -0.02 9.47 -1.16
C CYS A 33 0.36 9.92 0.24
N MET A 34 -0.16 9.21 1.24
CA MET A 34 0.19 9.46 2.64
C MET A 34 0.67 8.16 3.27
N ILE A 35 1.91 8.16 3.72
CA ILE A 35 2.49 7.07 4.50
C ILE A 35 2.75 7.64 5.90
N GLY A 36 2.19 6.99 6.92
CA GLY A 36 2.31 7.44 8.29
C GLY A 36 3.71 7.24 8.86
N GLU A 37 3.80 7.29 10.18
CA GLU A 37 5.07 7.16 10.90
C GLU A 37 5.41 5.69 11.14
N ARG A 38 6.71 5.41 11.22
CA ARG A 38 7.25 4.09 11.59
C ARG A 38 6.77 2.96 10.68
N CYS A 39 6.47 3.26 9.42
CA CYS A 39 6.15 2.25 8.42
C CYS A 39 7.43 1.61 7.89
N ASN A 40 7.33 0.34 7.51
CA ASN A 40 8.42 -0.35 6.83
C ASN A 40 7.93 -0.85 5.48
N ILE A 41 8.42 -0.24 4.43
CA ILE A 41 8.07 -0.57 3.05
C ILE A 41 9.19 -1.42 2.47
N GLY A 42 8.92 -2.69 2.25
CA GLY A 42 9.92 -3.65 1.78
C GLY A 42 10.39 -3.39 0.36
N GLN A 43 11.01 -4.42 -0.24
CA GLN A 43 11.58 -4.29 -1.59
C GLN A 43 10.52 -4.50 -2.66
N ASN A 44 10.70 -3.78 -3.77
CA ASN A 44 9.85 -3.91 -4.95
C ASN A 44 8.35 -3.72 -4.62
N VAL A 45 8.07 -2.67 -3.87
CA VAL A 45 6.71 -2.27 -3.49
C VAL A 45 6.30 -1.08 -4.33
N VAL A 46 5.08 -1.09 -4.83
CA VAL A 46 4.48 0.06 -5.51
C VAL A 46 3.37 0.62 -4.63
N VAL A 47 3.46 1.91 -4.33
CA VAL A 47 2.38 2.63 -3.66
C VAL A 47 1.82 3.63 -4.66
N SER A 48 0.60 3.37 -5.12
CA SER A 48 -0.06 4.16 -6.17
C SER A 48 -0.59 5.49 -5.61
N PRO A 49 -0.94 6.45 -6.49
CA PRO A 49 -1.52 7.72 -6.04
C PRO A 49 -2.77 7.51 -5.19
N ASN A 50 -2.96 8.39 -4.22
CA ASN A 50 -4.13 8.44 -3.33
C ASN A 50 -4.25 7.26 -2.37
N VAL A 51 -3.19 6.46 -2.21
CA VAL A 51 -3.13 5.44 -1.17
C VAL A 51 -2.86 6.12 0.18
N VAL A 52 -3.47 5.60 1.24
CA VAL A 52 -3.23 6.06 2.61
C VAL A 52 -2.79 4.87 3.45
N LEU A 53 -1.62 4.98 4.05
CA LEU A 53 -1.13 4.03 5.04
C LEU A 53 -1.04 4.76 6.39
N GLY A 54 -1.64 4.19 7.42
CA GLY A 54 -1.54 4.71 8.78
C GLY A 54 -0.13 4.53 9.37
N ASN A 55 -0.05 4.55 10.68
CA ASN A 55 1.23 4.39 11.37
C ASN A 55 1.59 2.92 11.57
N ASN A 56 2.87 2.63 11.62
CA ASN A 56 3.38 1.29 11.89
C ASN A 56 2.80 0.23 10.95
N VAL A 57 2.62 0.57 9.68
CA VAL A 57 2.22 -0.37 8.64
C VAL A 57 3.45 -1.07 8.10
N LYS A 58 3.42 -2.39 8.02
CA LYS A 58 4.52 -3.18 7.49
C LYS A 58 4.09 -3.81 6.17
N VAL A 59 4.76 -3.41 5.10
CA VAL A 59 4.53 -3.95 3.77
C VAL A 59 5.73 -4.80 3.40
N GLN A 60 5.50 -6.07 3.16
CA GLN A 60 6.55 -7.00 2.79
C GLN A 60 6.90 -6.86 1.31
N ASN A 61 7.82 -7.69 0.81
CA ASN A 61 8.33 -7.54 -0.55
C ASN A 61 7.28 -7.90 -1.62
N ASN A 62 7.40 -7.27 -2.78
CA ASN A 62 6.62 -7.60 -3.97
C ASN A 62 5.11 -7.36 -3.79
N VAL A 63 4.76 -6.25 -3.16
CA VAL A 63 3.36 -5.85 -2.98
C VAL A 63 3.10 -4.58 -3.78
N SER A 64 2.00 -4.57 -4.54
CA SER A 64 1.50 -3.37 -5.18
C SER A 64 0.25 -2.92 -4.46
N ILE A 65 0.28 -1.68 -3.96
CA ILE A 65 -0.86 -1.07 -3.25
C ILE A 65 -1.48 -0.06 -4.19
N TYR A 66 -2.62 -0.41 -4.75
CA TYR A 66 -3.25 0.39 -5.81
C TYR A 66 -4.12 1.50 -5.24
N THR A 67 -4.38 2.51 -6.08
CA THR A 67 -5.32 3.58 -5.76
C THR A 67 -6.65 3.00 -5.29
N GLY A 68 -7.15 3.51 -4.17
CA GLY A 68 -8.38 3.02 -3.54
C GLY A 68 -8.14 2.25 -2.26
N VAL A 69 -6.90 1.88 -1.97
CA VAL A 69 -6.55 1.14 -0.74
C VAL A 69 -6.23 2.12 0.39
N VAL A 70 -6.84 1.87 1.54
CA VAL A 70 -6.54 2.56 2.80
C VAL A 70 -6.19 1.49 3.84
N CYS A 71 -5.00 1.58 4.41
CA CYS A 71 -4.61 0.74 5.53
C CYS A 71 -4.55 1.59 6.80
N GLU A 72 -5.23 1.15 7.84
CA GLU A 72 -5.17 1.79 9.15
C GLU A 72 -3.89 1.40 9.89
N ASP A 73 -3.74 1.87 11.13
CA ASP A 73 -2.52 1.62 11.89
C ASP A 73 -2.28 0.12 12.14
N ASP A 74 -1.02 -0.25 12.28
CA ASP A 74 -0.60 -1.60 12.70
C ASP A 74 -1.00 -2.71 11.73
N VAL A 75 -1.24 -2.39 10.46
CA VAL A 75 -1.56 -3.39 9.43
C VAL A 75 -0.28 -4.05 8.91
N PHE A 76 -0.35 -5.36 8.72
CA PHE A 76 0.72 -6.15 8.11
C PHE A 76 0.25 -6.69 6.76
N LEU A 77 1.01 -6.39 5.70
CA LEU A 77 0.76 -6.93 4.36
C LEU A 77 1.86 -7.93 4.01
N GLY A 78 1.49 -9.20 3.92
CA GLY A 78 2.43 -10.29 3.68
C GLY A 78 3.06 -10.24 2.29
N PRO A 79 4.20 -10.92 2.09
CA PRO A 79 4.92 -10.87 0.81
C PRO A 79 4.06 -11.42 -0.33
N SER A 80 4.13 -10.72 -1.45
CA SER A 80 3.41 -11.10 -2.67
C SER A 80 1.89 -11.20 -2.53
N MET A 81 1.32 -10.57 -1.50
CA MET A 81 -0.14 -10.44 -1.43
C MET A 81 -0.59 -9.46 -2.53
N VAL A 82 -1.84 -9.55 -2.93
CA VAL A 82 -2.38 -8.84 -4.08
C VAL A 82 -3.63 -8.05 -3.70
N PHE A 83 -3.66 -6.77 -4.05
CA PHE A 83 -4.89 -5.97 -4.07
C PHE A 83 -5.38 -5.83 -5.50
N THR A 84 -6.69 -5.71 -5.68
CA THR A 84 -7.27 -5.22 -6.93
C THR A 84 -8.01 -3.91 -6.66
N ASN A 85 -8.36 -3.16 -7.69
CA ASN A 85 -9.15 -1.93 -7.53
C ASN A 85 -10.25 -1.76 -8.57
N ILE A 86 -10.40 -2.73 -9.46
CA ILE A 86 -11.46 -2.78 -10.48
C ILE A 86 -12.15 -4.14 -10.37
N VAL A 87 -13.47 -4.16 -10.32
CA VAL A 87 -14.22 -5.42 -10.17
C VAL A 87 -14.11 -6.29 -11.43
N ASN A 88 -14.25 -5.69 -12.61
CA ASN A 88 -14.20 -6.41 -13.88
C ASN A 88 -13.19 -5.76 -14.83
N PRO A 89 -11.88 -5.97 -14.63
CA PRO A 89 -10.89 -5.35 -15.49
C PRO A 89 -10.93 -5.93 -16.90
N ARG A 90 -10.78 -5.05 -17.89
CA ARG A 90 -10.68 -5.40 -19.32
C ARG A 90 -9.70 -4.44 -19.97
N SER A 91 -8.70 -4.97 -20.68
CA SER A 91 -7.66 -4.13 -21.30
C SER A 91 -8.23 -3.14 -22.32
N ALA A 92 -9.24 -3.56 -23.07
CA ALA A 92 -9.83 -2.72 -24.11
C ALA A 92 -10.77 -1.64 -23.58
N ILE A 93 -11.06 -1.63 -22.28
CA ILE A 93 -12.00 -0.69 -21.66
C ILE A 93 -11.28 0.04 -20.53
N ILE A 94 -11.25 1.37 -20.61
CA ILE A 94 -10.64 2.20 -19.56
C ILE A 94 -11.66 2.33 -18.43
N ARG A 95 -11.26 1.88 -17.21
CA ARG A 95 -12.13 1.86 -16.04
C ARG A 95 -11.55 2.67 -14.87
N LYS A 96 -10.71 3.67 -15.15
CA LYS A 96 -10.06 4.45 -14.07
C LYS A 96 -11.03 5.15 -13.14
N GLU A 97 -12.24 5.46 -13.60
CA GLU A 97 -13.26 6.07 -12.77
C GLU A 97 -14.07 5.05 -11.95
N GLU A 98 -13.80 3.76 -12.16
CA GLU A 98 -14.48 2.67 -11.48
C GLU A 98 -13.63 2.05 -10.37
N TYR A 99 -12.59 2.76 -9.90
CA TYR A 99 -11.79 2.28 -8.78
C TYR A 99 -12.65 2.13 -7.53
N VAL A 100 -12.59 0.94 -6.94
CA VAL A 100 -13.38 0.60 -5.75
C VAL A 100 -12.48 0.62 -4.52
N LYS A 101 -12.89 1.36 -3.50
CA LYS A 101 -12.12 1.52 -2.27
C LYS A 101 -12.10 0.24 -1.46
N THR A 102 -10.95 -0.05 -0.86
CA THR A 102 -10.74 -1.17 0.08
C THR A 102 -10.09 -0.64 1.34
N VAL A 103 -10.68 -0.92 2.49
CA VAL A 103 -10.13 -0.53 3.78
C VAL A 103 -9.65 -1.76 4.52
N VAL A 104 -8.38 -1.74 4.93
CA VAL A 104 -7.79 -2.74 5.82
C VAL A 104 -7.69 -2.10 7.21
N SER A 105 -8.49 -2.60 8.13
CA SER A 105 -8.67 -1.96 9.44
C SER A 105 -7.52 -2.28 10.38
N LYS A 106 -7.44 -1.50 11.45
CA LYS A 106 -6.33 -1.51 12.41
C LYS A 106 -5.95 -2.91 12.85
N GLY A 107 -4.67 -3.20 12.82
CA GLY A 107 -4.10 -4.42 13.35
C GLY A 107 -4.32 -5.67 12.51
N ALA A 108 -4.95 -5.57 11.34
CA ALA A 108 -5.17 -6.71 10.48
C ALA A 108 -3.86 -7.20 9.86
N SER A 109 -3.75 -8.50 9.65
CA SER A 109 -2.61 -9.14 8.97
C SER A 109 -3.12 -9.90 7.75
N ILE A 110 -2.53 -9.61 6.60
CA ILE A 110 -2.84 -10.30 5.34
C ILE A 110 -1.70 -11.27 5.05
N GLY A 111 -2.03 -12.53 4.89
CA GLY A 111 -1.03 -13.58 4.65
C GLY A 111 -0.36 -13.47 3.29
N ALA A 112 0.80 -14.14 3.16
CA ALA A 112 1.53 -14.20 1.91
C ALA A 112 0.67 -14.78 0.78
N ASN A 113 0.79 -14.20 -0.41
CA ASN A 113 0.05 -14.62 -1.62
C ASN A 113 -1.47 -14.50 -1.53
N ALA A 114 -2.01 -13.90 -0.48
CA ALA A 114 -3.45 -13.65 -0.40
C ALA A 114 -3.87 -12.62 -1.44
N THR A 115 -5.08 -12.74 -1.93
CA THR A 115 -5.67 -11.77 -2.85
C THR A 115 -6.88 -11.13 -2.20
N ILE A 116 -6.88 -9.80 -2.12
CA ILE A 116 -8.00 -9.01 -1.61
C ILE A 116 -8.67 -8.33 -2.79
N VAL A 117 -9.83 -8.81 -3.15
CA VAL A 117 -10.64 -8.17 -4.22
C VAL A 117 -11.22 -6.87 -3.68
N CYS A 118 -11.17 -5.83 -4.48
CA CYS A 118 -11.62 -4.50 -4.09
C CYS A 118 -13.07 -4.51 -3.59
N GLY A 119 -13.36 -3.61 -2.66
CA GLY A 119 -14.67 -3.52 -2.02
C GLY A 119 -14.89 -4.50 -0.87
N ASN A 120 -13.93 -5.39 -0.61
CA ASN A 120 -13.99 -6.32 0.51
C ASN A 120 -13.12 -5.79 1.63
N ASN A 121 -13.71 -5.12 2.60
CA ASN A 121 -12.97 -4.56 3.72
C ASN A 121 -12.53 -5.66 4.68
N ILE A 122 -11.35 -5.46 5.25
CA ILE A 122 -10.78 -6.40 6.22
C ILE A 122 -10.96 -5.80 7.61
N GLY A 123 -11.58 -6.55 8.50
CA GLY A 123 -11.89 -6.08 9.85
C GLY A 123 -10.65 -5.93 10.73
N SER A 124 -10.82 -5.19 11.82
CA SER A 124 -9.73 -4.95 12.77
C SER A 124 -9.20 -6.25 13.34
N PHE A 125 -7.88 -6.38 13.40
CA PHE A 125 -7.16 -7.54 13.96
C PHE A 125 -7.47 -8.87 13.25
N ALA A 126 -8.04 -8.84 12.05
CA ALA A 126 -8.24 -10.06 11.26
C ALA A 126 -6.88 -10.66 10.89
N LEU A 127 -6.89 -11.96 10.75
CA LEU A 127 -5.69 -12.72 10.44
C LEU A 127 -5.96 -13.72 9.33
#